data_142667dc009813a51617c6118376306f
#
_entry.id   142667dc009813a51617c6118376306f
#
_cell.length_a   1.000
_cell.length_b   1.000
_cell.length_c   1.000
_cell.angle_alpha   90.00
_cell.angle_beta   90.00
_cell.angle_gamma   90.00
#
_symmetry.space_group_name_H-M   'P 1'
#
loop_
_entity.id
_entity.type
_entity.pdbx_description
1 polymer ?
#
loop_
_entity_poly.entity_id
_entity_poly.type
_entity_poly.pdbx_seq_one_letter_code
_entity_poly.pdbx_strand_id
1 'polypeptide(L)'
;MPDNIDALRWKIEEVDNEIMSLIGQRMRLAKQMGQHKVGKAVPVRNLRVEDQVVARYVSRAKEADITEAAAKRIAHILIRESVDAQFRLPRPVEAKRVTVIGGSGKMGSWLCHFLSSRGHKVLVQDVVSSTKFPFENDLKRAVYNADIIILATPIVKTGEMLDKVMALKPKGVVFDIASIKTPIQERLQAAVKKGYKVCSVHPMFGPEVESLLERNVVICDCGSKEAVKEAHYLFDGAGADVVDIPLAEHDPLIAYVLVMSHATNIAFFSALANSGLPHDDLDRVSSTTFEKQECTARAVARENPELYYEIQHLHPETEKVLCLLADTLKELTEAAKAEDSGQFVNIMEKGREYYGED
;
A
#
# COMPACT_ATOMS: atom_id res chain seq x y z
N MET A 1 40.58 -3.57 36.49
CA MET A 1 41.06 -3.93 35.14
C MET A 1 40.17 -3.20 34.15
N PRO A 2 40.68 -2.50 33.14
CA PRO A 2 39.79 -1.88 32.16
C PRO A 2 39.06 -3.01 31.46
N ASP A 3 37.72 -2.95 31.50
CA ASP A 3 36.90 -3.86 30.72
C ASP A 3 37.33 -3.70 29.26
N ASN A 4 37.89 -4.77 28.69
CA ASN A 4 38.27 -4.78 27.29
C ASN A 4 37.00 -4.53 26.47
N ILE A 5 37.06 -3.62 25.49
CA ILE A 5 35.91 -3.27 24.58
C ILE A 5 35.25 -4.53 24.02
N ASP A 6 36.04 -5.56 23.71
CA ASP A 6 35.54 -6.84 23.22
C ASP A 6 34.73 -7.61 24.26
N ALA A 7 35.10 -7.54 25.53
CA ALA A 7 34.29 -8.12 26.61
C ALA A 7 32.94 -7.39 26.80
N LEU A 8 32.94 -6.08 26.62
CA LEU A 8 31.68 -5.31 26.65
C LEU A 8 30.78 -5.62 25.42
N ARG A 9 31.37 -5.75 24.24
CA ARG A 9 30.63 -6.18 23.01
C ARG A 9 30.01 -7.55 23.21
N TRP A 10 30.73 -8.49 23.76
CA TRP A 10 30.20 -9.83 24.05
C TRP A 10 29.03 -9.79 25.04
N LYS A 11 29.12 -9.01 26.12
CA LYS A 11 27.99 -8.81 27.04
C LYS A 11 26.78 -8.17 26.38
N ILE A 12 26.98 -7.21 25.46
CA ILE A 12 25.90 -6.62 24.67
C ILE A 12 25.22 -7.67 23.79
N GLU A 13 26.01 -8.53 23.12
CA GLU A 13 25.48 -9.62 22.29
C GLU A 13 24.63 -10.63 23.10
N GLU A 14 25.04 -10.96 24.33
CA GLU A 14 24.23 -11.80 25.23
C GLU A 14 22.87 -11.10 25.53
N VAL A 15 22.90 -9.81 25.88
CA VAL A 15 21.68 -9.04 26.16
C VAL A 15 20.79 -8.94 24.92
N ASP A 16 21.35 -8.74 23.73
CA ASP A 16 20.61 -8.72 22.47
C ASP A 16 19.88 -10.06 22.21
N ASN A 17 20.55 -11.19 22.51
CA ASN A 17 19.95 -12.52 22.41
C ASN A 17 18.77 -12.69 23.39
N GLU A 18 18.88 -12.18 24.61
CA GLU A 18 17.78 -12.19 25.58
C GLU A 18 16.62 -11.32 25.13
N ILE A 19 16.88 -10.11 24.61
CA ILE A 19 15.86 -9.22 24.03
C ILE A 19 15.12 -9.93 22.91
N MET A 20 15.83 -10.56 21.97
CA MET A 20 15.21 -11.30 20.87
C MET A 20 14.37 -12.49 21.37
N SER A 21 14.82 -13.19 22.39
CA SER A 21 14.06 -14.27 23.03
C SER A 21 12.76 -13.76 23.64
N LEU A 22 12.80 -12.65 24.37
CA LEU A 22 11.62 -12.01 24.99
C LEU A 22 10.65 -11.47 23.96
N ILE A 23 11.15 -10.85 22.88
CA ILE A 23 10.33 -10.43 21.73
C ILE A 23 9.64 -11.66 21.14
N GLY A 24 10.36 -12.75 20.92
CA GLY A 24 9.78 -14.00 20.41
C GLY A 24 8.68 -14.57 21.32
N GLN A 25 8.87 -14.52 22.65
CA GLN A 25 7.83 -14.91 23.62
C GLN A 25 6.58 -14.00 23.50
N ARG A 26 6.79 -12.69 23.41
CA ARG A 26 5.70 -11.73 23.24
C ARG A 26 4.93 -11.97 21.95
N MET A 27 5.62 -12.29 20.84
CA MET A 27 4.96 -12.60 19.56
C MET A 27 4.15 -13.91 19.63
N ARG A 28 4.63 -14.93 20.34
CA ARG A 28 3.85 -16.16 20.59
C ARG A 28 2.55 -15.86 21.35
N LEU A 29 2.62 -15.06 22.43
CA LEU A 29 1.43 -14.65 23.19
C LEU A 29 0.47 -13.80 22.34
N ALA A 30 0.98 -12.91 21.51
CA ALA A 30 0.15 -12.12 20.58
C ALA A 30 -0.60 -13.03 19.59
N LYS A 31 0.06 -14.05 19.02
CA LYS A 31 -0.58 -15.04 18.15
C LYS A 31 -1.64 -15.85 18.88
N GLN A 32 -1.38 -16.31 20.11
CA GLN A 32 -2.38 -17.00 20.93
C GLN A 32 -3.60 -16.12 21.20
N MET A 33 -3.39 -14.85 21.54
CA MET A 33 -4.45 -13.87 21.71
C MET A 33 -5.27 -13.69 20.43
N GLY A 34 -4.59 -13.61 19.26
CA GLY A 34 -5.24 -13.56 17.96
C GLY A 34 -6.10 -14.80 17.70
N GLN A 35 -5.59 -16.00 17.99
CA GLN A 35 -6.35 -17.25 17.87
C GLN A 35 -7.64 -17.25 18.73
N HIS A 36 -7.58 -16.70 19.94
CA HIS A 36 -8.76 -16.55 20.78
C HIS A 36 -9.78 -15.51 20.25
N LYS A 37 -9.36 -14.55 19.44
CA LYS A 37 -10.23 -13.57 18.78
C LYS A 37 -10.88 -14.12 17.51
N VAL A 38 -10.23 -15.08 16.83
CA VAL A 38 -10.75 -15.70 15.60
C VAL A 38 -12.12 -16.34 15.89
N GLY A 39 -13.13 -16.01 15.07
CA GLY A 39 -14.50 -16.50 15.24
C GLY A 39 -15.30 -15.82 16.33
N LYS A 40 -14.72 -14.91 17.10
CA LYS A 40 -15.43 -14.03 18.06
C LYS A 40 -15.45 -12.63 17.47
N ALA A 41 -16.54 -11.90 17.59
CA ALA A 41 -16.66 -10.51 17.11
C ALA A 41 -15.77 -9.51 17.91
N VAL A 42 -14.52 -9.89 18.20
CA VAL A 42 -13.54 -9.09 18.93
C VAL A 42 -12.54 -8.53 17.93
N PRO A 43 -12.41 -7.20 17.80
CA PRO A 43 -11.47 -6.59 16.89
C PRO A 43 -10.02 -6.97 17.23
N VAL A 44 -9.21 -7.18 16.23
CA VAL A 44 -7.76 -7.46 16.40
C VAL A 44 -7.09 -6.26 17.03
N ARG A 45 -7.36 -5.06 16.52
CA ARG A 45 -6.80 -3.80 17.02
C ARG A 45 -7.70 -3.20 18.11
N ASN A 46 -7.08 -2.67 19.15
CA ASN A 46 -7.76 -1.96 20.24
C ASN A 46 -6.88 -0.80 20.70
N LEU A 47 -7.17 0.41 20.23
CA LEU A 47 -6.38 1.61 20.48
C LEU A 47 -6.20 1.88 21.98
N ARG A 48 -7.25 1.70 22.82
CA ARG A 48 -7.16 1.88 24.26
C ARG A 48 -6.12 0.96 24.91
N VAL A 49 -6.04 -0.28 24.45
CA VAL A 49 -5.03 -1.25 24.95
C VAL A 49 -3.65 -0.87 24.44
N GLU A 50 -3.54 -0.41 23.19
CA GLU A 50 -2.30 0.08 22.60
C GLU A 50 -1.74 1.26 23.41
N ASP A 51 -2.57 2.25 23.73
CA ASP A 51 -2.21 3.40 24.59
C ASP A 51 -1.74 2.96 25.98
N GLN A 52 -2.39 1.97 26.59
CA GLN A 52 -1.97 1.40 27.87
C GLN A 52 -0.60 0.72 27.77
N VAL A 53 -0.29 0.08 26.65
CA VAL A 53 1.04 -0.50 26.42
C VAL A 53 2.08 0.61 26.32
N VAL A 54 1.83 1.65 25.52
CA VAL A 54 2.74 2.79 25.37
C VAL A 54 2.99 3.45 26.73
N ALA A 55 1.93 3.74 27.50
CA ALA A 55 2.05 4.34 28.83
C ALA A 55 2.92 3.50 29.78
N ARG A 56 2.79 2.17 29.73
CA ARG A 56 3.63 1.25 30.52
C ARG A 56 5.11 1.32 30.18
N TYR A 57 5.43 1.44 28.89
CA TYR A 57 6.82 1.59 28.45
C TYR A 57 7.41 2.93 28.88
N VAL A 58 6.64 4.01 28.72
CA VAL A 58 7.05 5.36 29.12
C VAL A 58 7.28 5.42 30.65
N SER A 59 6.39 4.84 31.46
CA SER A 59 6.56 4.85 32.92
C SER A 59 7.82 4.12 33.42
N ARG A 60 8.33 3.18 32.63
CA ARG A 60 9.57 2.43 32.94
C ARG A 60 10.84 2.97 32.26
N ALA A 61 10.69 3.99 31.41
CA ALA A 61 11.81 4.51 30.63
C ALA A 61 12.96 5.00 31.52
N LYS A 62 12.63 5.70 32.61
CA LYS A 62 13.61 6.25 33.56
C LYS A 62 14.37 5.13 34.31
N GLU A 63 13.69 4.04 34.68
CA GLU A 63 14.31 2.90 35.34
C GLU A 63 15.25 2.13 34.40
N ALA A 64 14.93 2.15 33.10
CA ALA A 64 15.72 1.50 32.06
C ALA A 64 16.82 2.41 31.49
N ASP A 65 16.99 3.63 32.02
CA ASP A 65 17.96 4.63 31.55
C ASP A 65 17.83 4.93 30.05
N ILE A 66 16.58 5.03 29.56
CA ILE A 66 16.27 5.40 28.18
C ILE A 66 15.32 6.60 28.14
N THR A 67 15.33 7.34 27.03
CA THR A 67 14.39 8.46 26.86
C THR A 67 12.96 7.97 26.66
N GLU A 68 11.97 8.79 27.08
CA GLU A 68 10.56 8.48 26.82
C GLU A 68 10.26 8.32 25.33
N ALA A 69 10.92 9.10 24.46
CA ALA A 69 10.81 8.98 23.02
C ALA A 69 11.30 7.62 22.50
N ALA A 70 12.40 7.10 23.05
CA ALA A 70 12.89 5.76 22.71
C ALA A 70 11.91 4.68 23.18
N ALA A 71 11.42 4.78 24.43
CA ALA A 71 10.43 3.86 24.99
C ALA A 71 9.13 3.83 24.14
N LYS A 72 8.64 4.98 23.69
CA LYS A 72 7.48 5.08 22.78
C LYS A 72 7.74 4.36 21.46
N ARG A 73 8.89 4.61 20.81
CA ARG A 73 9.24 3.95 19.54
C ARG A 73 9.29 2.42 19.67
N ILE A 74 9.93 1.92 20.72
CA ILE A 74 10.00 0.47 21.00
C ILE A 74 8.60 -0.10 21.20
N ALA A 75 7.76 0.57 22.00
CA ALA A 75 6.38 0.13 22.24
C ALA A 75 5.59 0.05 20.92
N HIS A 76 5.66 1.08 20.07
CA HIS A 76 4.95 1.11 18.80
C HIS A 76 5.41 0.00 17.85
N ILE A 77 6.72 -0.26 17.75
CA ILE A 77 7.25 -1.37 16.93
C ILE A 77 6.65 -2.70 17.42
N LEU A 78 6.71 -2.96 18.72
CA LEU A 78 6.22 -4.22 19.29
C LEU A 78 4.69 -4.37 19.20
N ILE A 79 3.94 -3.28 19.30
CA ILE A 79 2.48 -3.27 19.09
C ILE A 79 2.20 -3.61 17.63
N ARG A 80 2.82 -2.90 16.69
CA ARG A 80 2.64 -3.10 15.26
C ARG A 80 2.89 -4.54 14.85
N GLU A 81 4.04 -5.10 15.22
CA GLU A 81 4.39 -6.49 14.93
C GLU A 81 3.40 -7.50 15.53
N SER A 82 2.88 -7.21 16.75
CA SER A 82 1.88 -8.06 17.40
C SER A 82 0.51 -8.01 16.72
N VAL A 83 0.10 -6.85 16.25
CA VAL A 83 -1.15 -6.65 15.51
C VAL A 83 -1.05 -7.33 14.16
N ASP A 84 0.05 -7.13 13.44
CA ASP A 84 0.32 -7.76 12.15
C ASP A 84 0.35 -9.29 12.25
N ALA A 85 1.03 -9.84 13.26
CA ALA A 85 1.05 -11.28 13.51
C ALA A 85 -0.35 -11.87 13.76
N GLN A 86 -1.28 -11.11 14.35
CA GLN A 86 -2.67 -11.52 14.54
C GLN A 86 -3.48 -11.47 13.23
N PHE A 87 -3.24 -10.47 12.35
CA PHE A 87 -3.90 -10.39 11.06
C PHE A 87 -3.45 -11.49 10.09
N ARG A 88 -2.22 -11.96 10.20
CA ARG A 88 -1.67 -13.07 9.42
C ARG A 88 -2.17 -14.46 9.85
N LEU A 89 -2.90 -14.57 10.97
CA LEU A 89 -3.43 -15.86 11.40
C LEU A 89 -4.49 -16.38 10.40
N PRO A 90 -4.48 -17.70 10.11
CA PRO A 90 -5.53 -18.32 9.32
C PRO A 90 -6.90 -18.05 9.96
N ARG A 91 -7.85 -17.61 9.16
CA ARG A 91 -9.24 -17.41 9.59
C ARG A 91 -10.09 -18.47 8.92
N PRO A 92 -11.18 -18.94 9.59
CA PRO A 92 -12.16 -19.77 8.94
C PRO A 92 -12.86 -18.91 7.87
N VAL A 93 -12.45 -19.10 6.62
CA VAL A 93 -13.08 -18.47 5.46
C VAL A 93 -13.66 -19.55 4.58
N GLU A 94 -14.78 -19.29 3.94
CA GLU A 94 -15.27 -20.13 2.87
C GLU A 94 -14.30 -20.02 1.69
N ALA A 95 -13.62 -21.13 1.38
CA ALA A 95 -12.61 -21.15 0.33
C ALA A 95 -13.23 -20.86 -1.03
N LYS A 96 -12.91 -19.70 -1.63
CA LYS A 96 -13.32 -19.34 -2.99
C LYS A 96 -12.29 -19.85 -4.01
N ARG A 97 -12.76 -20.16 -5.21
CA ARG A 97 -11.91 -20.42 -6.39
C ARG A 97 -11.64 -19.09 -7.06
N VAL A 98 -10.41 -18.61 -6.94
CA VAL A 98 -10.01 -17.31 -7.45
C VAL A 98 -9.08 -17.49 -8.65
N THR A 99 -9.47 -16.97 -9.79
CA THR A 99 -8.62 -16.90 -10.97
C THR A 99 -7.98 -15.53 -11.04
N VAL A 100 -6.64 -15.47 -11.07
CA VAL A 100 -5.87 -14.25 -11.25
C VAL A 100 -5.31 -14.22 -12.67
N ILE A 101 -5.86 -13.34 -13.49
CA ILE A 101 -5.41 -13.09 -14.87
C ILE A 101 -4.28 -12.07 -14.81
N GLY A 102 -3.09 -12.43 -15.34
CA GLY A 102 -1.86 -11.67 -15.10
C GLY A 102 -1.15 -12.07 -13.80
N GLY A 103 -1.46 -13.28 -13.28
CA GLY A 103 -0.94 -13.77 -12.00
C GLY A 103 0.57 -14.05 -11.96
N SER A 104 1.26 -14.04 -13.10
CA SER A 104 2.73 -14.16 -13.18
C SER A 104 3.44 -12.80 -13.06
N GLY A 105 2.72 -11.69 -13.17
CA GLY A 105 3.23 -10.34 -12.93
C GLY A 105 3.51 -10.09 -11.44
N LYS A 106 4.25 -9.04 -11.10
CA LYS A 106 4.62 -8.72 -9.71
C LYS A 106 3.39 -8.61 -8.79
N MET A 107 2.43 -7.74 -9.14
CA MET A 107 1.24 -7.53 -8.32
C MET A 107 0.29 -8.74 -8.37
N GLY A 108 0.16 -9.39 -9.53
CA GLY A 108 -0.61 -10.63 -9.67
C GLY A 108 -0.06 -11.76 -8.80
N SER A 109 1.26 -11.94 -8.78
CA SER A 109 1.95 -12.92 -7.92
C SER A 109 1.75 -12.60 -6.43
N TRP A 110 1.85 -11.34 -6.04
CA TRP A 110 1.55 -10.90 -4.68
C TRP A 110 0.12 -11.28 -4.28
N LEU A 111 -0.87 -10.98 -5.12
CA LEU A 111 -2.27 -11.39 -4.90
C LEU A 111 -2.43 -12.90 -4.76
N CYS A 112 -1.77 -13.68 -5.62
CA CYS A 112 -1.83 -15.14 -5.52
C CYS A 112 -1.31 -15.64 -4.17
N HIS A 113 -0.19 -15.11 -3.68
CA HIS A 113 0.33 -15.44 -2.36
C HIS A 113 -0.60 -15.00 -1.23
N PHE A 114 -1.11 -13.77 -1.30
CA PHE A 114 -2.04 -13.22 -0.32
C PHE A 114 -3.32 -14.08 -0.22
N LEU A 115 -3.97 -14.35 -1.34
CA LEU A 115 -5.22 -15.12 -1.38
C LEU A 115 -5.02 -16.58 -0.94
N SER A 116 -3.93 -17.20 -1.37
CA SER A 116 -3.59 -18.56 -0.96
C SER A 116 -3.32 -18.67 0.54
N SER A 117 -2.61 -17.68 1.12
CA SER A 117 -2.35 -17.63 2.57
C SER A 117 -3.63 -17.49 3.41
N ARG A 118 -4.69 -16.95 2.81
CA ARG A 118 -6.02 -16.83 3.42
C ARG A 118 -6.94 -18.03 3.18
N GLY A 119 -6.43 -19.06 2.51
CA GLY A 119 -7.16 -20.33 2.31
C GLY A 119 -7.98 -20.40 1.04
N HIS A 120 -7.88 -19.44 0.12
CA HIS A 120 -8.55 -19.51 -1.17
C HIS A 120 -7.82 -20.44 -2.15
N LYS A 121 -8.56 -21.03 -3.10
CA LYS A 121 -8.00 -21.86 -4.19
C LYS A 121 -7.65 -20.96 -5.36
N VAL A 122 -6.37 -20.68 -5.53
CA VAL A 122 -5.86 -19.77 -6.56
C VAL A 122 -5.48 -20.52 -7.82
N LEU A 123 -5.94 -20.01 -8.97
CA LEU A 123 -5.56 -20.42 -10.32
C LEU A 123 -4.95 -19.22 -11.04
N VAL A 124 -3.79 -19.39 -11.63
CA VAL A 124 -3.13 -18.35 -12.44
C VAL A 124 -3.49 -18.57 -13.91
N GLN A 125 -3.92 -17.50 -14.57
CA GLN A 125 -4.02 -17.42 -16.03
C GLN A 125 -3.07 -16.31 -16.51
N ASP A 126 -2.16 -16.65 -17.40
CA ASP A 126 -1.18 -15.72 -17.94
C ASP A 126 -0.63 -16.22 -19.28
N VAL A 127 0.11 -15.37 -19.99
CA VAL A 127 0.89 -15.75 -21.18
C VAL A 127 2.21 -16.43 -20.82
N VAL A 128 2.68 -16.24 -19.58
CA VAL A 128 3.86 -16.89 -19.01
C VAL A 128 3.43 -17.84 -17.92
N SER A 129 3.91 -19.09 -17.94
CA SER A 129 3.54 -20.08 -16.91
C SER A 129 4.14 -19.71 -15.55
N SER A 130 3.33 -19.78 -14.52
CA SER A 130 3.76 -19.70 -13.13
C SER A 130 4.12 -21.09 -12.62
N THR A 131 5.26 -21.21 -11.93
CA THR A 131 5.68 -22.47 -11.29
C THR A 131 5.17 -22.61 -9.84
N LYS A 132 4.61 -21.54 -9.24
CA LYS A 132 4.24 -21.52 -7.81
C LYS A 132 2.79 -21.89 -7.54
N PHE A 133 1.89 -21.65 -8.52
CA PHE A 133 0.45 -21.88 -8.38
C PHE A 133 -0.06 -22.72 -9.55
N PRO A 134 -1.22 -23.39 -9.41
CA PRO A 134 -1.92 -24.00 -10.53
C PRO A 134 -2.07 -22.99 -11.67
N PHE A 135 -1.79 -23.43 -12.89
CA PHE A 135 -1.72 -22.59 -14.08
C PHE A 135 -2.65 -23.12 -15.17
N GLU A 136 -3.36 -22.22 -15.85
CA GLU A 136 -4.19 -22.51 -17.01
C GLU A 136 -4.00 -21.42 -18.08
N ASN A 137 -3.54 -21.78 -19.25
CA ASN A 137 -3.34 -20.84 -20.36
C ASN A 137 -4.61 -20.56 -21.17
N ASP A 138 -5.59 -21.47 -21.13
CA ASP A 138 -6.89 -21.28 -21.77
C ASP A 138 -7.80 -20.40 -20.90
N LEU A 139 -8.05 -19.19 -21.37
CA LEU A 139 -8.88 -18.21 -20.65
C LEU A 139 -10.27 -18.76 -20.34
N LYS A 140 -10.90 -19.51 -21.27
CA LYS A 140 -12.23 -20.07 -21.07
C LYS A 140 -12.25 -21.08 -19.93
N ARG A 141 -11.23 -21.95 -19.85
CA ARG A 141 -11.10 -22.92 -18.74
C ARG A 141 -10.83 -22.23 -17.41
N ALA A 142 -9.96 -21.21 -17.43
CA ALA A 142 -9.62 -20.45 -16.24
C ALA A 142 -10.82 -19.71 -15.64
N VAL A 143 -11.70 -19.16 -16.48
CA VAL A 143 -12.89 -18.39 -16.06
C VAL A 143 -14.08 -19.28 -15.67
N TYR A 144 -14.21 -20.48 -16.27
CA TYR A 144 -15.43 -21.30 -16.22
C TYR A 144 -15.94 -21.63 -14.81
N ASN A 145 -15.05 -21.97 -13.90
CA ASN A 145 -15.41 -22.40 -12.54
C ASN A 145 -14.95 -21.39 -11.45
N ALA A 146 -14.54 -20.20 -11.82
CA ALA A 146 -14.09 -19.21 -10.87
C ALA A 146 -15.27 -18.59 -10.12
N ASP A 147 -15.16 -18.49 -8.80
CA ASP A 147 -16.07 -17.73 -7.95
C ASP A 147 -15.73 -16.25 -8.01
N ILE A 148 -14.43 -15.95 -8.16
CA ILE A 148 -13.88 -14.59 -8.32
C ILE A 148 -12.82 -14.60 -9.42
N ILE A 149 -12.83 -13.59 -10.28
CA ILE A 149 -11.87 -13.37 -11.36
C ILE A 149 -11.23 -11.99 -11.15
N ILE A 150 -9.92 -11.96 -11.01
CA ILE A 150 -9.16 -10.72 -10.79
C ILE A 150 -8.29 -10.44 -12.02
N LEU A 151 -8.43 -9.24 -12.58
CA LEU A 151 -7.60 -8.76 -13.68
C LEU A 151 -6.40 -7.99 -13.10
N ALA A 152 -5.23 -8.62 -13.12
CA ALA A 152 -3.95 -8.07 -12.68
C ALA A 152 -3.02 -7.82 -13.90
N THR A 153 -3.58 -7.35 -14.99
CA THR A 153 -2.90 -7.07 -16.25
C THR A 153 -2.40 -5.62 -16.30
N PRO A 154 -1.43 -5.27 -17.18
CA PRO A 154 -1.06 -3.89 -17.42
C PRO A 154 -2.27 -3.02 -17.76
N ILE A 155 -2.26 -1.75 -17.35
CA ILE A 155 -3.42 -0.84 -17.46
C ILE A 155 -3.96 -0.80 -18.90
N VAL A 156 -3.06 -0.67 -19.89
CA VAL A 156 -3.41 -0.63 -21.32
C VAL A 156 -4.07 -1.93 -21.83
N LYS A 157 -3.90 -3.05 -21.14
CA LYS A 157 -4.45 -4.36 -21.54
C LYS A 157 -5.73 -4.74 -20.76
N THR A 158 -5.98 -4.09 -19.63
CA THR A 158 -7.07 -4.46 -18.73
C THR A 158 -8.44 -4.35 -19.40
N GLY A 159 -8.68 -3.30 -20.21
CA GLY A 159 -9.95 -3.13 -20.93
C GLY A 159 -10.22 -4.24 -21.95
N GLU A 160 -9.23 -4.61 -22.78
CA GLU A 160 -9.34 -5.71 -23.74
C GLU A 160 -9.57 -7.06 -23.02
N MET A 161 -8.86 -7.27 -21.91
CA MET A 161 -9.02 -8.50 -21.13
C MET A 161 -10.39 -8.58 -20.46
N LEU A 162 -10.91 -7.47 -19.96
CA LEU A 162 -12.28 -7.40 -19.43
C LEU A 162 -13.30 -7.79 -20.50
N ASP A 163 -13.19 -7.26 -21.71
CA ASP A 163 -14.08 -7.60 -22.84
C ASP A 163 -14.03 -9.11 -23.15
N LYS A 164 -12.82 -9.71 -23.19
CA LYS A 164 -12.65 -11.16 -23.40
C LYS A 164 -13.30 -11.99 -22.30
N VAL A 165 -13.12 -11.58 -21.04
CA VAL A 165 -13.74 -12.27 -19.89
C VAL A 165 -15.28 -12.16 -19.95
N MET A 166 -15.81 -10.96 -20.23
CA MET A 166 -17.27 -10.75 -20.34
C MET A 166 -17.91 -11.55 -21.49
N ALA A 167 -17.19 -11.73 -22.62
CA ALA A 167 -17.64 -12.55 -23.73
C ALA A 167 -17.82 -14.03 -23.34
N LEU A 168 -17.11 -14.50 -22.32
CA LEU A 168 -17.25 -15.85 -21.76
C LEU A 168 -18.42 -16.01 -20.79
N LYS A 169 -19.16 -14.92 -20.50
CA LYS A 169 -20.32 -14.90 -19.60
C LYS A 169 -19.99 -15.46 -18.21
N PRO A 170 -19.04 -14.88 -17.48
CA PRO A 170 -18.64 -15.36 -16.16
C PRO A 170 -19.82 -15.37 -15.19
N LYS A 171 -19.88 -16.40 -14.33
CA LYS A 171 -20.88 -16.50 -13.25
C LYS A 171 -20.37 -15.87 -11.95
N GLY A 172 -19.06 -15.87 -11.76
CA GLY A 172 -18.38 -15.29 -10.62
C GLY A 172 -18.30 -13.76 -10.68
N VAL A 173 -17.80 -13.18 -9.61
CA VAL A 173 -17.49 -11.76 -9.55
C VAL A 173 -16.22 -11.47 -10.34
N VAL A 174 -16.20 -10.35 -11.04
CA VAL A 174 -15.02 -9.88 -11.79
C VAL A 174 -14.60 -8.51 -11.29
N PHE A 175 -13.32 -8.33 -11.01
CA PHE A 175 -12.76 -7.00 -10.78
C PHE A 175 -11.31 -6.89 -11.27
N ASP A 176 -10.91 -5.67 -11.57
CA ASP A 176 -9.54 -5.31 -11.90
C ASP A 176 -8.81 -4.72 -10.68
N ILE A 177 -7.49 -4.60 -10.82
CA ILE A 177 -6.65 -3.89 -9.83
C ILE A 177 -5.86 -2.74 -10.46
N ALA A 178 -6.31 -2.20 -11.58
CA ALA A 178 -5.61 -1.12 -12.27
C ALA A 178 -5.55 0.15 -11.40
N SER A 179 -4.43 0.86 -11.49
CA SER A 179 -4.22 2.11 -10.73
C SER A 179 -5.05 3.29 -11.24
N ILE A 180 -5.59 3.20 -12.47
CA ILE A 180 -6.42 4.23 -13.11
C ILE A 180 -7.67 3.56 -13.66
N LYS A 181 -8.83 4.18 -13.48
CA LYS A 181 -10.14 3.62 -13.86
C LYS A 181 -10.68 4.16 -15.16
N THR A 182 -10.32 5.37 -15.55
CA THR A 182 -10.80 6.00 -16.79
C THR A 182 -10.71 5.11 -18.02
N PRO A 183 -9.58 4.37 -18.29
CA PRO A 183 -9.48 3.52 -19.49
C PRO A 183 -10.47 2.36 -19.54
N ILE A 184 -11.04 1.98 -18.39
CA ILE A 184 -11.92 0.80 -18.25
C ILE A 184 -13.32 1.14 -17.74
N GLN A 185 -13.55 2.37 -17.32
CA GLN A 185 -14.78 2.83 -16.65
C GLN A 185 -16.05 2.48 -17.44
N GLU A 186 -16.09 2.83 -18.72
CA GLU A 186 -17.27 2.56 -19.57
C GLU A 186 -17.54 1.06 -19.72
N ARG A 187 -16.48 0.24 -19.81
CA ARG A 187 -16.58 -1.23 -19.91
C ARG A 187 -17.13 -1.85 -18.63
N LEU A 188 -16.66 -1.38 -17.45
CA LEU A 188 -17.19 -1.79 -16.16
C LEU A 188 -18.67 -1.46 -16.02
N GLN A 189 -19.06 -0.24 -16.35
CA GLN A 189 -20.46 0.20 -16.32
C GLN A 189 -21.33 -0.59 -17.30
N ALA A 190 -20.83 -0.85 -18.51
CA ALA A 190 -21.54 -1.66 -19.50
C ALA A 190 -21.72 -3.12 -19.04
N ALA A 191 -20.72 -3.69 -18.34
CA ALA A 191 -20.83 -5.03 -17.78
C ALA A 191 -21.91 -5.10 -16.68
N VAL A 192 -21.96 -4.14 -15.76
CA VAL A 192 -23.00 -4.05 -14.73
C VAL A 192 -24.40 -3.89 -15.36
N LYS A 193 -24.55 -3.03 -16.36
CA LYS A 193 -25.85 -2.86 -17.08
C LYS A 193 -26.33 -4.17 -17.74
N LYS A 194 -25.42 -5.06 -18.12
CA LYS A 194 -25.72 -6.40 -18.64
C LYS A 194 -25.99 -7.46 -17.54
N GLY A 195 -25.98 -7.07 -16.27
CA GLY A 195 -26.24 -7.94 -15.12
C GLY A 195 -25.04 -8.71 -14.60
N TYR A 196 -23.81 -8.41 -15.03
CA TYR A 196 -22.61 -9.00 -14.47
C TYR A 196 -22.25 -8.38 -13.12
N LYS A 197 -21.66 -9.19 -12.26
CA LYS A 197 -21.17 -8.81 -10.92
C LYS A 197 -19.76 -8.23 -11.04
N VAL A 198 -19.66 -6.92 -11.15
CA VAL A 198 -18.39 -6.23 -11.42
C VAL A 198 -18.19 -5.08 -10.44
N CYS A 199 -17.02 -4.98 -9.88
CA CYS A 199 -16.49 -3.79 -9.21
C CYS A 199 -15.05 -3.53 -9.71
N SER A 200 -14.38 -2.55 -9.13
CA SER A 200 -12.98 -2.30 -9.40
C SER A 200 -12.25 -2.10 -8.08
N VAL A 201 -11.03 -2.56 -7.96
CA VAL A 201 -10.24 -2.48 -6.72
C VAL A 201 -8.92 -1.78 -7.03
N HIS A 202 -8.43 -0.96 -6.11
CA HIS A 202 -7.11 -0.36 -6.22
C HIS A 202 -6.35 -0.59 -4.91
N PRO A 203 -5.45 -1.57 -4.86
CA PRO A 203 -4.47 -1.67 -3.78
C PRO A 203 -3.52 -0.47 -3.84
N MET A 204 -3.56 0.39 -2.81
CA MET A 204 -2.77 1.63 -2.75
C MET A 204 -1.32 1.35 -2.28
N PHE A 205 -0.73 0.27 -2.79
CA PHE A 205 0.62 -0.19 -2.44
C PHE A 205 1.22 -1.04 -3.57
N GLY A 206 2.54 -1.15 -3.58
CA GLY A 206 3.27 -2.00 -4.52
C GLY A 206 3.42 -3.45 -4.05
N PRO A 207 3.95 -4.33 -4.90
CA PRO A 207 4.09 -5.77 -4.63
C PRO A 207 5.12 -6.13 -3.55
N GLU A 208 5.91 -5.16 -3.09
CA GLU A 208 6.92 -5.34 -2.04
C GLU A 208 6.33 -5.33 -0.61
N VAL A 209 5.01 -5.09 -0.50
CA VAL A 209 4.34 -5.01 0.80
C VAL A 209 4.19 -6.41 1.40
N GLU A 210 4.79 -6.60 2.57
CA GLU A 210 4.70 -7.86 3.33
C GLU A 210 3.44 -7.94 4.21
N SER A 211 2.90 -6.79 4.62
CA SER A 211 1.74 -6.68 5.51
C SER A 211 0.78 -5.61 5.00
N LEU A 212 -0.51 -5.90 5.12
CA LEU A 212 -1.57 -4.94 4.81
C LEU A 212 -1.89 -3.98 5.96
N LEU A 213 -1.25 -4.12 7.11
CA LEU A 213 -1.43 -3.22 8.24
C LEU A 213 -1.07 -1.78 7.83
N GLU A 214 -2.00 -0.85 8.05
CA GLU A 214 -1.86 0.57 7.66
C GLU A 214 -1.71 0.78 6.14
N ARG A 215 -2.27 -0.12 5.33
CA ARG A 215 -2.34 0.03 3.88
C ARG A 215 -3.79 0.20 3.45
N ASN A 216 -4.01 1.07 2.48
CA ASN A 216 -5.34 1.31 1.94
C ASN A 216 -5.62 0.36 0.76
N VAL A 217 -6.85 -0.13 0.71
CA VAL A 217 -7.43 -0.79 -0.46
C VAL A 217 -8.70 -0.04 -0.82
N VAL A 218 -8.74 0.54 -1.99
CA VAL A 218 -9.91 1.26 -2.48
C VAL A 218 -10.78 0.32 -3.29
N ILE A 219 -12.06 0.19 -2.93
CA ILE A 219 -13.07 -0.54 -3.69
C ILE A 219 -13.96 0.49 -4.39
N CYS A 220 -13.95 0.45 -5.73
CA CYS A 220 -14.77 1.33 -6.55
C CYS A 220 -16.09 0.64 -6.87
N ASP A 221 -17.21 1.17 -6.35
CA ASP A 221 -18.53 0.67 -6.66
C ASP A 221 -18.92 1.05 -8.09
N CYS A 222 -19.13 0.02 -8.92
CA CYS A 222 -19.59 0.14 -10.30
C CYS A 222 -21.12 -0.01 -10.43
N GLY A 223 -21.84 -0.19 -9.30
CA GLY A 223 -23.27 -0.44 -9.26
C GLY A 223 -23.65 -1.90 -8.97
N SER A 224 -22.69 -2.74 -8.54
CA SER A 224 -22.93 -4.14 -8.15
C SER A 224 -22.55 -4.39 -6.68
N LYS A 225 -23.55 -4.26 -5.79
CA LYS A 225 -23.36 -4.50 -4.34
C LYS A 225 -22.77 -5.88 -4.02
N GLU A 226 -23.10 -6.89 -4.82
CA GLU A 226 -22.59 -8.24 -4.63
C GLU A 226 -21.07 -8.28 -4.93
N ALA A 227 -20.62 -7.59 -5.98
CA ALA A 227 -19.21 -7.53 -6.32
C ALA A 227 -18.40 -6.77 -5.24
N VAL A 228 -18.92 -5.65 -4.76
CA VAL A 228 -18.31 -4.89 -3.64
C VAL A 228 -18.19 -5.77 -2.41
N LYS A 229 -19.26 -6.50 -2.04
CA LYS A 229 -19.24 -7.44 -0.90
C LYS A 229 -18.19 -8.53 -1.04
N GLU A 230 -18.03 -9.10 -2.23
CA GLU A 230 -17.01 -10.15 -2.47
C GLU A 230 -15.59 -9.56 -2.46
N ALA A 231 -15.38 -8.33 -2.90
CA ALA A 231 -14.11 -7.63 -2.76
C ALA A 231 -13.77 -7.39 -1.28
N HIS A 232 -14.72 -6.88 -0.48
CA HIS A 232 -14.58 -6.78 0.97
C HIS A 232 -14.23 -8.12 1.61
N TYR A 233 -14.89 -9.20 1.21
CA TYR A 233 -14.63 -10.53 1.74
C TYR A 233 -13.16 -10.97 1.61
N LEU A 234 -12.49 -10.56 0.53
CA LEU A 234 -11.07 -10.86 0.33
C LEU A 234 -10.14 -10.02 1.23
N PHE A 235 -10.44 -8.74 1.42
CA PHE A 235 -9.52 -7.79 2.06
C PHE A 235 -9.87 -7.50 3.52
N ASP A 236 -11.15 -7.59 3.92
CA ASP A 236 -11.56 -7.35 5.29
C ASP A 236 -10.85 -8.25 6.30
N GLY A 237 -10.44 -7.63 7.39
CA GLY A 237 -9.73 -8.34 8.45
C GLY A 237 -8.34 -8.85 8.06
N ALA A 238 -7.76 -8.36 6.95
CA ALA A 238 -6.37 -8.60 6.58
C ALA A 238 -5.40 -7.55 7.13
N GLY A 239 -5.92 -6.52 7.78
CA GLY A 239 -5.15 -5.40 8.32
C GLY A 239 -5.20 -4.15 7.45
N ALA A 240 -5.73 -4.25 6.22
CA ALA A 240 -5.93 -3.10 5.36
C ALA A 240 -7.06 -2.20 5.87
N ASP A 241 -6.93 -0.91 5.62
CA ASP A 241 -8.03 0.05 5.67
C ASP A 241 -8.75 0.00 4.31
N VAL A 242 -9.94 -0.61 4.30
CA VAL A 242 -10.74 -0.77 3.06
C VAL A 242 -11.69 0.40 2.95
N VAL A 243 -11.65 1.12 1.82
CA VAL A 243 -12.42 2.32 1.57
C VAL A 243 -13.28 2.14 0.33
N ASP A 244 -14.59 2.34 0.47
CA ASP A 244 -15.52 2.33 -0.65
C ASP A 244 -15.70 3.72 -1.22
N ILE A 245 -15.57 3.85 -2.55
CA ILE A 245 -15.88 5.10 -3.27
C ILE A 245 -16.67 4.80 -4.54
N PRO A 246 -17.50 5.73 -5.02
CA PRO A 246 -18.07 5.64 -6.36
C PRO A 246 -16.96 5.58 -7.42
N LEU A 247 -17.14 4.76 -8.46
CA LEU A 247 -16.14 4.61 -9.54
C LEU A 247 -15.73 5.97 -10.16
N ALA A 248 -16.68 6.90 -10.28
CA ALA A 248 -16.43 8.22 -10.87
C ALA A 248 -15.58 9.15 -9.99
N GLU A 249 -15.47 8.88 -8.69
CA GLU A 249 -14.69 9.68 -7.75
C GLU A 249 -13.24 9.23 -7.64
N HIS A 250 -12.91 8.03 -8.13
CA HIS A 250 -11.60 7.46 -8.00
C HIS A 250 -10.51 8.32 -8.68
N ASP A 251 -10.59 8.48 -9.99
CA ASP A 251 -9.51 9.14 -10.73
C ASP A 251 -9.32 10.62 -10.33
N PRO A 252 -10.37 11.43 -10.06
CA PRO A 252 -10.20 12.78 -9.50
C PRO A 252 -9.34 12.83 -8.22
N LEU A 253 -9.46 11.84 -7.34
CA LEU A 253 -8.63 11.75 -6.13
C LEU A 253 -7.22 11.24 -6.45
N ILE A 254 -7.12 10.25 -7.32
CA ILE A 254 -5.84 9.64 -7.72
C ILE A 254 -4.94 10.62 -8.50
N ALA A 255 -5.52 11.62 -9.14
CA ALA A 255 -4.76 12.71 -9.75
C ALA A 255 -3.77 13.37 -8.77
N TYR A 256 -4.20 13.58 -7.54
CA TYR A 256 -3.37 14.19 -6.49
C TYR A 256 -2.56 13.16 -5.71
N VAL A 257 -3.19 12.05 -5.32
CA VAL A 257 -2.54 11.03 -4.49
C VAL A 257 -1.45 10.28 -5.25
N LEU A 258 -1.63 10.05 -6.55
CA LEU A 258 -0.70 9.25 -7.35
C LEU A 258 0.03 10.10 -8.40
N VAL A 259 -0.71 10.76 -9.32
CA VAL A 259 -0.08 11.50 -10.45
C VAL A 259 0.81 12.63 -9.94
N MET A 260 0.28 13.52 -9.07
CA MET A 260 1.06 14.64 -8.52
C MET A 260 2.23 14.14 -7.67
N SER A 261 2.00 13.18 -6.78
CA SER A 261 3.06 12.69 -5.88
C SER A 261 4.19 12.01 -6.64
N HIS A 262 3.88 11.21 -7.67
CA HIS A 262 4.88 10.60 -8.54
C HIS A 262 5.66 11.66 -9.30
N ALA A 263 4.98 12.59 -9.95
CA ALA A 263 5.61 13.66 -10.72
C ALA A 263 6.54 14.53 -9.86
N THR A 264 6.12 14.86 -8.64
CA THR A 264 6.95 15.62 -7.69
C THR A 264 8.24 14.89 -7.36
N ASN A 265 8.18 13.58 -7.08
CA ASN A 265 9.36 12.79 -6.78
C ASN A 265 10.26 12.59 -8.00
N ILE A 266 9.68 12.38 -9.18
CA ILE A 266 10.41 12.30 -10.46
C ILE A 266 11.13 13.63 -10.74
N ALA A 267 10.45 14.75 -10.59
CA ALA A 267 11.05 16.08 -10.77
C ALA A 267 12.18 16.32 -9.75
N PHE A 268 11.99 15.93 -8.49
CA PHE A 268 12.98 16.08 -7.43
C PHE A 268 14.27 15.32 -7.75
N PHE A 269 14.24 14.01 -7.98
CA PHE A 269 15.45 13.26 -8.27
C PHE A 269 16.06 13.63 -9.64
N SER A 270 15.24 14.04 -10.62
CA SER A 270 15.76 14.55 -11.90
C SER A 270 16.51 15.86 -11.74
N ALA A 271 16.02 16.76 -10.89
CA ALA A 271 16.71 18.00 -10.57
C ALA A 271 18.04 17.72 -9.86
N LEU A 272 18.07 16.81 -8.89
CA LEU A 272 19.31 16.38 -8.24
C LEU A 272 20.31 15.79 -9.24
N ALA A 273 19.87 14.89 -10.12
CA ALA A 273 20.72 14.29 -11.14
C ALA A 273 21.31 15.34 -12.12
N ASN A 274 20.51 16.38 -12.43
CA ASN A 274 20.92 17.46 -13.33
C ASN A 274 21.76 18.56 -12.62
N SER A 275 21.87 18.54 -11.30
CA SER A 275 22.64 19.54 -10.54
C SER A 275 24.15 19.43 -10.78
N GLY A 276 24.63 18.28 -11.23
CA GLY A 276 26.04 17.96 -11.35
C GLY A 276 26.77 17.67 -10.05
N LEU A 277 26.05 17.69 -8.90
CA LEU A 277 26.62 17.36 -7.59
C LEU A 277 26.60 15.83 -7.36
N PRO A 278 27.71 15.24 -6.89
CA PRO A 278 27.71 13.84 -6.47
C PRO A 278 26.71 13.59 -5.32
N HIS A 279 25.99 12.45 -5.39
CA HIS A 279 25.04 12.07 -4.33
C HIS A 279 25.68 12.03 -2.94
N ASP A 280 26.88 11.46 -2.82
CA ASP A 280 27.61 11.32 -1.54
C ASP A 280 27.90 12.69 -0.86
N ASP A 281 28.08 13.75 -1.65
CA ASP A 281 28.29 15.09 -1.12
C ASP A 281 26.99 15.67 -0.54
N LEU A 282 25.85 15.39 -1.14
CA LEU A 282 24.54 15.79 -0.65
C LEU A 282 24.16 15.00 0.62
N ASP A 283 24.40 13.69 0.61
CA ASP A 283 24.13 12.81 1.75
C ASP A 283 24.93 13.23 2.99
N ARG A 284 26.20 13.60 2.81
CA ARG A 284 27.08 14.05 3.90
C ARG A 284 26.60 15.32 4.64
N VAL A 285 25.82 16.17 3.98
CA VAL A 285 25.27 17.42 4.55
C VAL A 285 23.74 17.40 4.65
N SER A 286 23.17 16.20 4.62
CA SER A 286 21.73 15.97 4.58
C SER A 286 21.01 16.59 5.79
N SER A 287 19.85 17.19 5.54
CA SER A 287 18.92 17.61 6.58
C SER A 287 17.81 16.56 6.79
N THR A 288 17.14 16.61 7.95
CA THR A 288 16.02 15.69 8.24
C THR A 288 14.88 15.77 7.21
N THR A 289 14.64 16.93 6.61
CA THR A 289 13.68 17.14 5.54
C THR A 289 14.17 16.50 4.24
N PHE A 290 15.43 16.70 3.89
CA PHE A 290 16.04 16.10 2.71
C PHE A 290 16.03 14.58 2.79
N GLU A 291 16.41 13.96 3.92
CA GLU A 291 16.39 12.51 4.13
C GLU A 291 15.02 11.90 3.90
N LYS A 292 13.95 12.54 4.42
CA LYS A 292 12.58 12.06 4.22
C LYS A 292 12.15 12.15 2.76
N GLN A 293 12.44 13.28 2.11
CA GLN A 293 12.11 13.49 0.71
C GLN A 293 12.87 12.52 -0.19
N GLU A 294 14.16 12.34 0.07
CA GLU A 294 15.02 11.42 -0.67
C GLU A 294 14.59 9.97 -0.50
N CYS A 295 14.22 9.55 0.71
CA CYS A 295 13.71 8.21 0.96
C CYS A 295 12.51 7.89 0.06
N THR A 296 11.57 8.82 -0.08
CA THR A 296 10.40 8.67 -0.94
C THR A 296 10.79 8.70 -2.43
N ALA A 297 11.61 9.66 -2.83
CA ALA A 297 12.05 9.81 -4.20
C ALA A 297 12.85 8.59 -4.69
N ARG A 298 13.70 8.02 -3.84
CA ARG A 298 14.49 6.81 -4.10
C ARG A 298 13.58 5.57 -4.22
N ALA A 299 12.52 5.48 -3.43
CA ALA A 299 11.52 4.42 -3.58
C ALA A 299 10.84 4.50 -4.95
N VAL A 300 10.39 5.70 -5.36
CA VAL A 300 9.82 5.96 -6.69
C VAL A 300 10.80 5.62 -7.82
N ALA A 301 12.07 5.99 -7.71
CA ALA A 301 13.09 5.73 -8.73
C ALA A 301 13.39 4.24 -8.96
N ARG A 302 13.05 3.35 -8.01
CA ARG A 302 13.23 1.89 -8.12
C ARG A 302 12.04 1.17 -8.74
N GLU A 303 10.93 1.87 -8.90
CA GLU A 303 9.70 1.30 -9.43
C GLU A 303 9.77 1.05 -10.95
N ASN A 304 8.75 0.36 -11.49
CA ASN A 304 8.67 0.10 -12.92
C ASN A 304 8.38 1.38 -13.71
N PRO A 305 9.32 1.88 -14.54
CA PRO A 305 9.14 3.13 -15.26
C PRO A 305 8.00 3.09 -16.30
N GLU A 306 7.70 1.92 -16.88
CA GLU A 306 6.60 1.76 -17.82
C GLU A 306 5.25 1.92 -17.13
N LEU A 307 5.08 1.37 -15.92
CA LEU A 307 3.88 1.55 -15.12
C LEU A 307 3.69 3.03 -14.74
N TYR A 308 4.76 3.70 -14.33
CA TYR A 308 4.71 5.12 -14.00
C TYR A 308 4.38 5.99 -15.21
N TYR A 309 4.92 5.64 -16.38
CA TYR A 309 4.54 6.28 -17.64
C TYR A 309 3.07 6.05 -17.96
N GLU A 310 2.55 4.80 -17.89
CA GLU A 310 1.13 4.51 -18.12
C GLU A 310 0.23 5.32 -17.17
N ILE A 311 0.58 5.44 -15.89
CA ILE A 311 -0.16 6.24 -14.91
C ILE A 311 -0.19 7.71 -15.34
N GLN A 312 0.94 8.31 -15.69
CA GLN A 312 1.02 9.70 -16.10
C GLN A 312 0.32 9.95 -17.45
N HIS A 313 0.48 9.03 -18.40
CA HIS A 313 0.00 9.21 -19.78
C HIS A 313 -1.51 8.99 -19.93
N LEU A 314 -2.06 8.01 -19.21
CA LEU A 314 -3.45 7.59 -19.36
C LEU A 314 -4.42 8.32 -18.42
N HIS A 315 -3.90 9.01 -17.41
CA HIS A 315 -4.76 9.70 -16.45
C HIS A 315 -5.28 11.01 -17.04
N PRO A 316 -6.61 11.24 -17.05
CA PRO A 316 -7.21 12.40 -17.76
C PRO A 316 -6.83 13.75 -17.16
N GLU A 317 -6.52 13.81 -15.87
CA GLU A 317 -6.21 15.05 -15.14
C GLU A 317 -4.70 15.35 -15.09
N THR A 318 -3.85 14.55 -15.75
CA THR A 318 -2.38 14.70 -15.64
C THR A 318 -1.94 16.11 -16.02
N GLU A 319 -2.35 16.61 -17.18
CA GLU A 319 -1.95 17.95 -17.64
C GLU A 319 -2.35 19.02 -16.63
N LYS A 320 -3.60 18.99 -16.15
CA LYS A 320 -4.13 19.94 -15.17
C LYS A 320 -3.31 19.92 -13.88
N VAL A 321 -3.01 18.75 -13.36
CA VAL A 321 -2.29 18.58 -12.07
C VAL A 321 -0.84 19.00 -12.21
N LEU A 322 -0.19 18.69 -13.34
CA LEU A 322 1.19 19.09 -13.58
C LEU A 322 1.33 20.58 -13.83
N CYS A 323 0.37 21.19 -14.54
CA CYS A 323 0.31 22.64 -14.69
C CYS A 323 0.14 23.32 -13.33
N LEU A 324 -0.76 22.84 -12.49
CA LEU A 324 -0.95 23.38 -11.13
C LEU A 324 0.34 23.32 -10.32
N LEU A 325 1.07 22.20 -10.36
CA LEU A 325 2.34 22.04 -9.66
C LEU A 325 3.41 23.00 -10.21
N ALA A 326 3.50 23.14 -11.52
CA ALA A 326 4.45 24.05 -12.17
C ALA A 326 4.16 25.52 -11.84
N ASP A 327 2.90 25.93 -11.85
CA ASP A 327 2.49 27.29 -11.50
C ASP A 327 2.78 27.58 -10.02
N THR A 328 2.54 26.61 -9.13
CA THR A 328 2.86 26.74 -7.71
C THR A 328 4.38 26.88 -7.47
N LEU A 329 5.20 26.11 -8.20
CA LEU A 329 6.68 26.27 -8.14
C LEU A 329 7.14 27.61 -8.66
N LYS A 330 6.48 28.15 -9.70
CA LYS A 330 6.77 29.49 -10.20
C LYS A 330 6.39 30.58 -9.18
N GLU A 331 5.20 30.49 -8.58
CA GLU A 331 4.77 31.40 -7.51
C GLU A 331 5.77 31.38 -6.34
N LEU A 332 6.19 30.20 -5.88
CA LEU A 332 7.20 30.05 -4.84
C LEU A 332 8.54 30.69 -5.24
N THR A 333 8.94 30.54 -6.50
CA THR A 333 10.19 31.11 -7.02
C THR A 333 10.15 32.65 -6.99
N GLU A 334 9.02 33.24 -7.40
CA GLU A 334 8.85 34.69 -7.36
C GLU A 334 8.79 35.21 -5.92
N ALA A 335 8.09 34.53 -5.03
CA ALA A 335 8.04 34.89 -3.61
C ALA A 335 9.42 34.80 -2.93
N ALA A 336 10.24 33.82 -3.31
CA ALA A 336 11.57 33.64 -2.77
C ALA A 336 12.59 34.71 -3.26
N LYS A 337 12.32 35.37 -4.41
CA LYS A 337 13.14 36.47 -4.95
C LYS A 337 12.71 37.84 -4.44
N ALA A 338 11.50 37.98 -3.91
CA ALA A 338 10.97 39.24 -3.44
C ALA A 338 11.74 39.72 -2.20
N GLU A 339 11.92 41.05 -2.07
CA GLU A 339 12.54 41.64 -0.86
C GLU A 339 11.62 41.54 0.37
N ASP A 340 10.29 41.57 0.15
CA ASP A 340 9.28 41.40 1.19
C ASP A 340 8.89 39.92 1.33
N SER A 341 8.90 39.42 2.56
CA SER A 341 8.59 38.04 2.89
C SER A 341 7.07 37.69 2.88
N GLY A 342 6.21 38.69 2.75
CA GLY A 342 4.76 38.53 2.95
C GLY A 342 4.12 37.47 2.06
N GLN A 343 4.46 37.42 0.77
CA GLN A 343 3.95 36.39 -0.13
C GLN A 343 4.45 35.00 0.23
N PHE A 344 5.72 34.87 0.60
CA PHE A 344 6.28 33.55 1.01
C PHE A 344 5.62 33.05 2.30
N VAL A 345 5.46 33.95 3.30
CA VAL A 345 4.75 33.61 4.56
C VAL A 345 3.32 33.16 4.29
N ASN A 346 2.59 33.87 3.40
CA ASN A 346 1.24 33.50 3.04
C ASN A 346 1.13 32.10 2.38
N ILE A 347 2.11 31.71 1.56
CA ILE A 347 2.17 30.34 1.00
C ILE A 347 2.32 29.31 2.13
N MET A 348 3.18 29.57 3.12
CA MET A 348 3.38 28.66 4.26
C MET A 348 2.14 28.56 5.16
N GLU A 349 1.45 29.69 5.39
CA GLU A 349 0.22 29.74 6.19
C GLU A 349 -0.91 28.96 5.52
N LYS A 350 -1.12 29.11 4.22
CA LYS A 350 -2.07 28.29 3.47
C LYS A 350 -1.81 26.77 3.63
N GLY A 351 -0.54 26.38 3.69
CA GLY A 351 -0.17 24.99 3.97
C GLY A 351 -0.59 24.52 5.35
N ARG A 352 -0.42 25.35 6.39
CA ARG A 352 -0.88 25.06 7.76
C ARG A 352 -2.39 24.92 7.82
N GLU A 353 -3.12 25.88 7.25
CA GLU A 353 -4.60 25.82 7.15
C GLU A 353 -5.08 24.53 6.47
N TYR A 354 -4.44 24.15 5.36
CA TYR A 354 -4.78 22.93 4.62
C TYR A 354 -4.64 21.66 5.48
N TYR A 355 -3.63 21.60 6.34
CA TYR A 355 -3.41 20.46 7.25
C TYR A 355 -4.13 20.60 8.59
N GLY A 356 -4.84 21.71 8.86
CA GLY A 356 -5.49 21.97 10.16
C GLY A 356 -4.49 22.15 11.31
N GLU A 357 -3.28 22.62 11.00
CA GLU A 357 -2.24 22.94 11.97
C GLU A 357 -2.28 24.45 12.24
N ASP A 358 -3.02 24.88 13.26
CA ASP A 358 -3.07 26.28 13.75
C ASP A 358 -1.85 26.66 14.59
#